data_215650f45a024c96eb72c8b1ecf13ad9
#
_entry.id   215650f45a024c96eb72c8b1ecf13ad9
#
_cell.length_a   1.000
_cell.length_b   1.000
_cell.length_c   1.000
_cell.angle_alpha   90.00
_cell.angle_beta   90.00
_cell.angle_gamma   90.00
#
_symmetry.space_group_name_H-M   'P 1'
#
loop_
_entity.id
_entity.type
_entity.pdbx_description
1 polymer ?
#
loop_
_entity_poly.entity_id
_entity_poly.type
_entity_poly.pdbx_seq_one_letter_code
_entity_poly.pdbx_strand_id
1 'polypeptide(L)'
;MTEIEKNLRRNIGNKLKLARAKTKYTQEVLAEKTALSPRYISQLERGIAFGSATTIVSLCNALNISTDFLFSGLIDTNSSTFADLVDSKFLEDYSQLNDYNKKVLSRLANDLVKLQ
;
A
#
# COMPACT_ATOMS: atom_id res chain seq x y z
N MET A 1 -5.87 -10.42 -23.08
CA MET A 1 -5.36 -9.72 -21.89
C MET A 1 -3.87 -9.43 -22.09
N THR A 2 -3.47 -8.19 -21.88
CA THR A 2 -2.07 -7.79 -22.08
C THR A 2 -1.18 -8.30 -20.96
N GLU A 3 0.15 -8.29 -21.18
CA GLU A 3 1.11 -8.65 -20.15
C GLU A 3 1.03 -7.71 -18.95
N ILE A 4 0.78 -6.42 -19.21
CA ILE A 4 0.61 -5.42 -18.14
C ILE A 4 -0.56 -5.81 -17.24
N GLU A 5 -1.70 -6.18 -17.82
CA GLU A 5 -2.88 -6.60 -17.07
C GLU A 5 -2.63 -7.87 -16.26
N LYS A 6 -1.95 -8.85 -16.84
CA LYS A 6 -1.61 -10.08 -16.13
C LYS A 6 -0.69 -9.82 -14.95
N ASN A 7 0.33 -8.99 -15.16
CA ASN A 7 1.28 -8.64 -14.11
C ASN A 7 0.59 -7.84 -13.00
N LEU A 8 -0.28 -6.91 -13.37
CA LEU A 8 -1.06 -6.11 -12.42
C LEU A 8 -1.88 -7.01 -11.51
N ARG A 9 -2.68 -7.90 -12.09
CA ARG A 9 -3.55 -8.80 -11.34
C ARG A 9 -2.76 -9.71 -10.42
N ARG A 10 -1.66 -10.27 -10.91
CA ARG A 10 -0.81 -11.17 -10.13
C ARG A 10 -0.17 -10.45 -8.95
N ASN A 11 0.41 -9.29 -9.19
CA ASN A 11 1.09 -8.52 -8.14
C ASN A 11 0.11 -8.07 -7.06
N ILE A 12 -1.01 -7.52 -7.45
CA ILE A 12 -2.02 -7.08 -6.49
C ILE A 12 -2.57 -8.26 -5.71
N GLY A 13 -2.85 -9.37 -6.38
CA GLY A 13 -3.33 -10.57 -5.72
C GLY A 13 -2.36 -11.09 -4.67
N ASN A 14 -1.07 -11.16 -5.00
CA ASN A 14 -0.05 -11.60 -4.06
C ASN A 14 0.06 -10.67 -2.85
N LYS A 15 -0.01 -9.37 -3.07
CA LYS A 15 0.08 -8.38 -1.98
C LYS A 15 -1.14 -8.39 -1.08
N LEU A 16 -2.32 -8.58 -1.66
CA LEU A 16 -3.55 -8.76 -0.88
C LEU A 16 -3.44 -9.99 0.02
N LYS A 17 -2.95 -11.09 -0.53
CA LYS A 17 -2.77 -12.33 0.23
C LYS A 17 -1.77 -12.14 1.37
N LEU A 18 -0.63 -11.48 1.10
CA LEU A 18 0.37 -11.18 2.13
C LEU A 18 -0.20 -10.30 3.23
N ALA A 19 -0.92 -9.24 2.86
CA ALA A 19 -1.52 -8.33 3.83
C ALA A 19 -2.57 -9.05 4.68
N ARG A 20 -3.40 -9.88 4.05
CA ARG A 20 -4.40 -10.67 4.77
C ARG A 20 -3.73 -11.61 5.77
N ALA A 21 -2.66 -12.28 5.36
CA ALA A 21 -1.92 -13.19 6.25
C ALA A 21 -1.38 -12.48 7.48
N LYS A 22 -0.95 -11.23 7.34
CA LYS A 22 -0.45 -10.43 8.49
C LYS A 22 -1.54 -10.08 9.47
N THR A 23 -2.79 -9.93 9.02
CA THR A 23 -3.91 -9.63 9.89
C THR A 23 -4.51 -10.89 10.52
N LYS A 24 -4.13 -12.07 10.03
CA LYS A 24 -4.71 -13.37 10.40
C LYS A 24 -6.17 -13.50 10.02
N TYR A 25 -6.67 -12.66 9.14
CA TYR A 25 -8.04 -12.81 8.61
C TYR A 25 -8.09 -13.99 7.65
N THR A 26 -9.18 -14.76 7.71
CA THR A 26 -9.51 -15.70 6.64
C THR A 26 -10.10 -14.95 5.46
N GLN A 27 -10.24 -15.63 4.33
CA GLN A 27 -10.93 -15.03 3.17
C GLN A 27 -12.37 -14.68 3.53
N GLU A 28 -13.03 -15.52 4.32
CA GLU A 28 -14.41 -15.29 4.79
C GLU A 28 -14.50 -14.03 5.65
N VAL A 29 -13.58 -13.85 6.59
CA VAL A 29 -13.57 -12.68 7.45
C VAL A 29 -13.32 -11.40 6.65
N LEU A 30 -12.36 -11.44 5.73
CA LEU A 30 -12.09 -10.29 4.88
C LEU A 30 -13.30 -9.96 3.99
N ALA A 31 -13.94 -10.97 3.44
CA ALA A 31 -15.14 -10.79 2.63
C ALA A 31 -16.26 -10.11 3.42
N GLU A 32 -16.46 -10.52 4.66
CA GLU A 32 -17.46 -9.92 5.55
C GLU A 32 -17.13 -8.44 5.82
N LYS A 33 -15.88 -8.13 6.08
CA LYS A 33 -15.46 -6.75 6.37
C LYS A 33 -15.57 -5.81 5.17
N THR A 34 -15.54 -6.35 3.97
CA THR A 34 -15.54 -5.57 2.72
C THR A 34 -16.87 -5.65 1.97
N ALA A 35 -17.83 -6.43 2.46
CA ALA A 35 -19.08 -6.73 1.78
C ALA A 35 -18.86 -7.38 0.40
N LEU A 36 -17.75 -8.14 0.27
CA LEU A 36 -17.44 -8.92 -0.92
C LEU A 36 -17.69 -10.41 -0.63
N SER A 37 -17.75 -11.23 -1.67
CA SER A 37 -17.88 -12.68 -1.48
C SER A 37 -16.50 -13.31 -1.22
N PRO A 38 -16.43 -14.40 -0.45
CA PRO A 38 -15.17 -15.13 -0.28
C PRO A 38 -14.58 -15.63 -1.61
N ARG A 39 -15.47 -16.03 -2.54
CA ARG A 39 -15.05 -16.45 -3.87
C ARG A 39 -14.35 -15.33 -4.62
N TYR A 40 -14.87 -14.10 -4.53
CA TYR A 40 -14.29 -12.95 -5.19
C TYR A 40 -12.92 -12.61 -4.58
N ILE A 41 -12.83 -12.66 -3.24
CA ILE A 41 -11.54 -12.48 -2.55
C ILE A 41 -10.52 -13.50 -3.07
N SER A 42 -10.92 -14.76 -3.18
CA SER A 42 -10.04 -15.83 -3.70
C SER A 42 -9.60 -15.52 -5.13
N GLN A 43 -10.51 -15.06 -5.99
CA GLN A 43 -10.18 -14.72 -7.37
C GLN A 43 -9.20 -13.54 -7.45
N LEU A 44 -9.37 -12.53 -6.59
CA LEU A 44 -8.45 -11.41 -6.52
C LEU A 44 -7.05 -11.86 -6.08
N GLU A 45 -6.96 -12.69 -5.05
CA GLU A 45 -5.68 -13.17 -4.54
C GLU A 45 -4.96 -14.08 -5.53
N ARG A 46 -5.68 -14.79 -6.36
CA ARG A 46 -5.09 -15.66 -7.40
C ARG A 46 -4.76 -14.91 -8.69
N GLY A 47 -5.08 -13.63 -8.77
CA GLY A 47 -4.80 -12.84 -9.97
C GLY A 47 -5.76 -13.13 -11.12
N ILE A 48 -6.90 -13.74 -10.86
CA ILE A 48 -7.92 -14.06 -11.88
C ILE A 48 -8.82 -12.86 -12.12
N ALA A 49 -9.09 -12.08 -11.07
CA ALA A 49 -9.96 -10.90 -11.14
C ALA A 49 -9.19 -9.66 -10.73
N PHE A 50 -9.67 -8.51 -11.18
CA PHE A 50 -9.20 -7.21 -10.73
C PHE A 50 -10.43 -6.40 -10.31
N GLY A 51 -10.36 -5.81 -9.13
CA GLY A 51 -11.49 -5.07 -8.59
C GLY A 51 -11.60 -3.67 -9.14
N SER A 52 -12.78 -3.09 -9.00
CA SER A 52 -13.00 -1.67 -9.24
C SER A 52 -12.21 -0.83 -8.23
N ALA A 53 -12.11 0.48 -8.48
CA ALA A 53 -11.47 1.40 -7.53
C ALA A 53 -12.13 1.31 -6.15
N THR A 54 -13.45 1.22 -6.10
CA THR A 54 -14.19 1.06 -4.85
C THR A 54 -13.78 -0.21 -4.10
N THR A 55 -13.64 -1.32 -4.81
CA THR A 55 -13.19 -2.59 -4.24
C THR A 55 -11.79 -2.45 -3.64
N ILE A 56 -10.88 -1.81 -4.38
CA ILE A 56 -9.49 -1.61 -3.93
C ILE A 56 -9.47 -0.76 -2.66
N VAL A 57 -10.25 0.32 -2.61
CA VAL A 57 -10.32 1.18 -1.41
C VAL A 57 -10.86 0.39 -0.22
N SER A 58 -11.91 -0.39 -0.41
CA SER A 58 -12.47 -1.23 0.66
C SER A 58 -11.45 -2.22 1.21
N LEU A 59 -10.69 -2.86 0.33
CA LEU A 59 -9.66 -3.82 0.74
C LEU A 59 -8.53 -3.13 1.48
N CYS A 60 -8.07 -1.98 0.99
CA CYS A 60 -7.01 -1.22 1.65
C CYS A 60 -7.43 -0.80 3.06
N ASN A 61 -8.66 -0.32 3.22
CA ASN A 61 -9.18 0.08 4.53
C ASN A 61 -9.29 -1.11 5.48
N ALA A 62 -9.81 -2.24 5.00
CA ALA A 62 -9.97 -3.43 5.83
C ALA A 62 -8.63 -4.03 6.26
N LEU A 63 -7.63 -3.98 5.40
CA LEU A 63 -6.31 -4.56 5.65
C LEU A 63 -5.32 -3.54 6.22
N ASN A 64 -5.71 -2.28 6.31
CA ASN A 64 -4.85 -1.17 6.76
C ASN A 64 -3.56 -1.08 5.95
N ILE A 65 -3.70 -1.12 4.64
CA ILE A 65 -2.60 -0.97 3.69
C ILE A 65 -2.86 0.20 2.75
N SER A 66 -1.80 0.72 2.16
CA SER A 66 -1.90 1.81 1.19
C SER A 66 -2.02 1.27 -0.23
N THR A 67 -2.52 2.10 -1.14
CA THR A 67 -2.49 1.79 -2.57
C THR A 67 -1.04 1.76 -3.08
N ASP A 68 -0.15 2.53 -2.50
CA ASP A 68 1.28 2.50 -2.85
C ASP A 68 1.85 1.10 -2.65
N PHE A 69 1.48 0.44 -1.55
CA PHE A 69 1.89 -0.93 -1.29
C PHE A 69 1.36 -1.87 -2.37
N LEU A 70 0.07 -1.77 -2.71
CA LEU A 70 -0.55 -2.66 -3.70
C LEU A 70 0.07 -2.50 -5.10
N PHE A 71 0.39 -1.27 -5.48
CA PHE A 71 0.90 -0.98 -6.81
C PHE A 71 2.42 -0.89 -6.89
N SER A 72 3.11 -1.16 -5.79
CA SER A 72 4.58 -1.10 -5.77
C SER A 72 5.16 -2.14 -6.73
N GLY A 73 6.24 -1.75 -7.41
CA GLY A 73 6.91 -2.61 -8.37
C GLY A 73 6.26 -2.68 -9.75
N LEU A 74 5.12 -2.02 -9.95
CA LEU A 74 4.40 -2.04 -11.22
C LEU A 74 4.68 -0.82 -12.08
N ILE A 75 5.08 0.27 -11.47
CA ILE A 75 5.34 1.54 -12.15
C ILE A 75 6.85 1.77 -12.15
N ASP A 76 7.36 2.10 -13.34
CA ASP A 76 8.74 2.49 -13.47
C ASP A 76 8.89 3.92 -12.96
N THR A 77 9.63 4.09 -11.86
CA THR A 77 9.73 5.36 -11.16
C THR A 77 10.97 6.16 -11.55
N ASN A 78 11.38 6.10 -12.80
CA ASN A 78 12.43 6.97 -13.29
C ASN A 78 11.97 8.42 -13.50
N SER A 79 10.66 8.66 -13.40
CA SER A 79 10.10 10.01 -13.44
C SER A 79 10.22 10.67 -12.08
N SER A 80 10.05 12.00 -12.04
CA SER A 80 10.05 12.76 -10.79
C SER A 80 9.12 12.14 -9.78
N THR A 81 9.66 11.69 -8.67
CA THR A 81 8.90 11.09 -7.58
C THR A 81 9.04 11.98 -6.35
N PHE A 82 8.25 11.67 -5.33
CA PHE A 82 8.41 12.33 -4.04
C PHE A 82 9.87 12.20 -3.54
N ALA A 83 10.52 11.08 -3.84
CA ALA A 83 11.90 10.84 -3.44
C ALA A 83 12.89 11.82 -4.11
N ASP A 84 12.57 12.37 -5.28
CA ASP A 84 13.39 13.40 -5.92
C ASP A 84 13.26 14.74 -5.21
N LEU A 85 12.17 14.96 -4.50
CA LEU A 85 11.94 16.19 -3.74
C LEU A 85 12.52 16.11 -2.34
N VAL A 86 12.76 14.92 -1.83
CA VAL A 86 13.30 14.66 -0.49
C VAL A 86 14.48 13.71 -0.63
N ASP A 87 15.57 14.03 0.05
CA ASP A 87 16.76 13.16 0.07
C ASP A 87 16.35 11.76 0.52
N SER A 88 16.63 10.76 -0.31
CA SER A 88 16.31 9.36 -0.03
C SER A 88 16.97 8.85 1.25
N LYS A 89 18.18 9.34 1.55
CA LYS A 89 18.87 9.01 2.80
C LYS A 89 18.10 9.53 4.01
N PHE A 90 17.56 10.74 3.90
CA PHE A 90 16.72 11.32 4.95
C PHE A 90 15.46 10.46 5.18
N LEU A 91 14.79 10.03 4.11
CA LEU A 91 13.60 9.18 4.23
C LEU A 91 13.94 7.85 4.88
N GLU A 92 15.05 7.24 4.51
CA GLU A 92 15.51 6.00 5.11
C GLU A 92 15.76 6.18 6.61
N ASP A 93 16.52 7.21 6.98
CA ASP A 93 16.81 7.50 8.38
C ASP A 93 15.54 7.80 9.17
N TYR A 94 14.61 8.57 8.58
CA TYR A 94 13.35 8.89 9.22
C TYR A 94 12.54 7.62 9.51
N SER A 95 12.52 6.68 8.56
CA SER A 95 11.76 5.44 8.73
C SER A 95 12.26 4.58 9.89
N GLN A 96 13.51 4.73 10.27
CA GLN A 96 14.11 3.98 11.38
C GLN A 96 13.95 4.63 12.74
N LEU A 97 13.42 5.85 12.78
CA LEU A 97 13.20 6.55 14.04
C LEU A 97 11.99 5.94 14.77
N ASN A 98 12.03 5.97 16.10
CA ASN A 98 10.86 5.65 16.90
C ASN A 98 9.84 6.79 16.83
N ASP A 99 8.62 6.55 17.36
CA ASP A 99 7.54 7.53 17.27
C ASP A 99 7.87 8.85 17.94
N TYR A 100 8.54 8.80 19.10
CA TYR A 100 8.94 10.01 19.82
C TYR A 100 9.90 10.86 18.97
N ASN A 101 10.92 10.23 18.43
CA ASN A 101 11.93 10.93 17.61
C ASN A 101 11.33 11.48 16.32
N LYS A 102 10.36 10.78 15.71
CA LYS A 102 9.64 11.30 14.56
C LYS A 102 8.89 12.58 14.89
N LYS A 103 8.25 12.64 16.07
CA LYS A 103 7.54 13.83 16.54
C LYS A 103 8.51 15.00 16.79
N VAL A 104 9.65 14.71 17.41
CA VAL A 104 10.68 15.73 17.66
C VAL A 104 11.17 16.32 16.33
N LEU A 105 11.47 15.46 15.37
CA LEU A 105 11.96 15.90 14.07
C LEU A 105 10.91 16.74 13.34
N SER A 106 9.64 16.32 13.38
CA SER A 106 8.55 17.08 12.74
C SER A 106 8.38 18.45 13.35
N ARG A 107 8.49 18.56 14.68
CA ARG A 107 8.42 19.84 15.38
C ARG A 107 9.59 20.74 14.97
N LEU A 108 10.80 20.21 14.95
CA LEU A 108 11.98 20.96 14.56
C LEU A 108 11.86 21.46 13.11
N ALA A 109 11.42 20.62 12.20
CA ALA A 109 11.21 21.00 10.81
C ALA A 109 10.20 22.14 10.69
N ASN A 110 9.10 22.05 11.43
CA ASN A 110 8.07 23.10 11.45
C ASN A 110 8.65 24.44 11.97
N ASP A 111 9.43 24.38 13.05
CA ASP A 111 10.06 25.55 13.61
C ASP A 111 11.05 26.20 12.63
N LEU A 112 11.84 25.38 11.94
CA LEU A 112 12.80 25.87 10.95
C LEU A 112 12.08 26.53 9.76
N VAL A 113 10.96 26.01 9.33
CA VAL A 113 10.17 26.61 8.25
C VAL A 113 9.72 28.02 8.65
N LYS A 114 9.32 28.22 9.92
CA LYS A 114 8.87 29.52 10.42
C LYS A 114 10.00 30.56 10.50
N LEU A 115 11.25 30.10 10.55
CA LEU A 115 12.40 31.00 10.60
C LEU A 115 12.84 31.51 9.23
N GLN A 116 12.35 30.93 8.16
CA GLN A 116 12.66 31.37 6.81
C GLN A 116 11.95 32.64 6.40
#